data_50dee79058f809f25e158cc612008a98
#
_entry.id   50dee79058f809f25e158cc612008a98
#
_cell.length_a   1.000
_cell.length_b   1.000
_cell.length_c   1.000
_cell.angle_alpha   90.00
_cell.angle_beta   90.00
_cell.angle_gamma   90.00
#
_symmetry.space_group_name_H-M   'P 1'
#
loop_
_entity.id
_entity.type
_entity.pdbx_description
1 polymer ?
#
loop_
_entity_poly.entity_id
_entity_poly.type
_entity_poly.pdbx_seq_one_letter_code
_entity_poly.pdbx_strand_id
1 'polypeptide(L)'
;MVDRIEDEEIRDDVGERTSLLRQPTLNVSPETLNAAANEEQDGLAASDGDLSPTSTVGSQQSWDNGQWKKNLVLLLGVFLVNSDSAILMAMFRDIASEFEQLSSASWIINAYIIGIIAAQPLYGKLSDIYGRKPLLLFAYMCYCVGATIAGAGFSFWGLLLGRSLCGIGNAGITVLISTLIVDLVPMREVAVWRGYVYAINQIGRALGPSLGGMISDSTNWRWALLYHVPLNLAGLIFIWAKMSFPKPTAPDTKAVGRNSTTTEETAYAKFKRIDLSGSTSLAIANVSLLLFLDQIEKGPENLVHSAMAMVPMSTWLGFLVVFLLVEAFWAREPIFPLRLLRKRNVVSAYAIQFVFTAAQVALYTSIPLYFRVTMSDTNTTSSLRLLVVTLGTVAGSLISGYVIKRTGLYRLITNIAAILSNLSFLAIFLRWRGVTHWGETLYGFPIGVGFGVSLSAAFIALTSGLESSQVAVATSGFYLSMNIGSLLGVSTASLLIASFVESTLRDKLPDLPDKEQIIRDVLSNFDAIDRLPEKIADIVLKAYERSFVNVWLFCVVFGVMGLIASFVMREGQLHQSPGASKPKRPERSRSHQGYGAVSESDSEGDNA
;
A
#
# COMPACT_ATOMS: atom_id res chain seq x y z
N MET A 1 0.00 -12.15 65.01
CA MET A 1 1.44 -12.51 65.10
C MET A 1 1.94 -12.76 63.67
N VAL A 2 1.67 -11.79 62.81
CA VAL A 2 2.18 -11.66 61.45
C VAL A 2 2.05 -10.17 61.16
N ASP A 3 3.07 -9.39 61.47
CA ASP A 3 3.21 -7.96 61.12
C ASP A 3 4.43 -7.44 61.86
N ARG A 4 5.62 -7.77 61.34
CA ARG A 4 6.91 -7.14 61.72
C ARG A 4 8.09 -7.90 61.07
N ILE A 5 8.19 -7.90 59.76
CA ILE A 5 9.46 -8.18 59.05
C ILE A 5 9.26 -7.67 57.60
N GLU A 6 9.21 -6.38 57.38
CA GLU A 6 9.32 -5.79 56.00
C GLU A 6 9.86 -4.34 55.97
N ASP A 7 10.39 -3.81 57.06
CA ASP A 7 10.86 -2.38 57.11
C ASP A 7 12.37 -2.20 57.27
N GLU A 8 13.21 -3.21 57.16
CA GLU A 8 14.67 -3.06 57.37
C GLU A 8 15.58 -3.24 56.15
N GLU A 9 15.05 -3.60 54.99
CA GLU A 9 15.86 -3.84 53.75
C GLU A 9 15.83 -2.70 52.71
N ILE A 10 15.17 -1.57 52.96
CA ILE A 10 15.08 -0.44 52.01
C ILE A 10 15.98 0.78 52.42
N ARG A 11 16.83 0.64 53.39
CA ARG A 11 17.64 1.78 53.85
C ARG A 11 19.11 1.79 53.43
N ASP A 12 19.67 0.70 52.89
CA ASP A 12 21.10 0.65 52.56
C ASP A 12 21.44 0.87 51.07
N ASP A 13 20.46 0.98 50.17
CA ASP A 13 20.73 1.16 48.73
C ASP A 13 20.62 2.62 48.21
N VAL A 14 20.45 3.61 49.10
CA VAL A 14 20.43 5.05 48.75
C VAL A 14 21.75 5.76 49.04
N GLY A 15 22.68 5.12 49.75
CA GLY A 15 23.96 5.72 50.19
C GLY A 15 25.08 5.72 49.15
N GLU A 16 25.04 4.85 48.16
CA GLU A 16 26.18 4.62 47.25
C GLU A 16 26.10 5.27 45.87
N ARG A 17 24.99 5.90 45.50
CA ARG A 17 24.81 6.56 44.19
C ARG A 17 25.04 8.07 44.17
N THR A 18 25.41 8.69 45.28
CA THR A 18 25.61 10.15 45.38
C THR A 18 27.08 10.60 45.32
N SER A 19 28.06 9.72 45.13
CA SER A 19 29.48 10.06 45.13
C SER A 19 30.13 10.28 43.75
N LEU A 20 29.41 10.22 42.65
CA LEU A 20 29.98 10.33 41.30
C LEU A 20 29.64 11.63 40.52
N LEU A 21 29.10 12.64 41.16
CA LEU A 21 28.86 13.96 40.55
C LEU A 21 29.59 15.09 41.27
N ARG A 22 30.92 14.99 41.47
CA ARG A 22 31.79 16.14 41.74
C ARG A 22 32.47 16.55 40.44
N GLN A 23 31.88 17.51 39.73
CA GLN A 23 32.58 18.27 38.71
C GLN A 23 33.62 19.19 39.38
N PRO A 24 34.85 19.28 38.84
CA PRO A 24 35.80 20.26 39.34
C PRO A 24 35.35 21.66 38.91
N THR A 25 35.11 22.52 39.89
CA THR A 25 34.91 23.96 39.67
C THR A 25 36.24 24.55 39.19
N LEU A 26 36.33 24.88 37.91
CA LEU A 26 37.40 25.74 37.38
C LEU A 26 37.14 27.17 37.88
N ASN A 27 38.02 27.63 38.78
CA ASN A 27 38.12 29.02 39.19
C ASN A 27 38.70 29.81 37.98
N VAL A 28 37.85 30.47 37.20
CA VAL A 28 38.24 31.41 36.17
C VAL A 28 38.27 32.80 36.79
N SER A 29 39.43 33.45 36.78
CA SER A 29 39.58 34.80 37.29
C SER A 29 38.82 35.84 36.43
N PRO A 30 38.35 36.96 37.03
CA PRO A 30 37.58 37.97 36.29
C PRO A 30 38.29 38.62 35.09
N GLU A 31 39.61 38.52 35.04
CA GLU A 31 40.40 39.09 33.91
C GLU A 31 40.29 38.31 32.59
N THR A 32 40.04 37.00 32.64
CA THR A 32 39.87 36.17 31.45
C THR A 32 38.50 36.32 30.79
N LEU A 33 37.48 36.76 31.54
CA LEU A 33 36.15 37.06 31.00
C LEU A 33 36.11 38.38 30.23
N ASN A 34 36.92 39.36 30.60
CA ASN A 34 37.00 40.64 29.89
C ASN A 34 37.84 40.57 28.61
N ALA A 35 38.81 39.65 28.52
CA ALA A 35 39.58 39.43 27.30
C ALA A 35 38.75 38.77 26.21
N ALA A 36 37.89 37.80 26.56
CA ALA A 36 37.00 37.14 25.61
C ALA A 36 35.86 38.05 25.07
N ALA A 37 35.40 39.00 25.90
CA ALA A 37 34.37 39.97 25.50
C ALA A 37 34.90 41.06 24.55
N ASN A 38 36.20 41.40 24.67
CA ASN A 38 36.82 42.39 23.76
C ASN A 38 37.23 41.79 22.41
N GLU A 39 37.58 40.52 22.34
CA GLU A 39 37.81 39.84 21.04
C GLU A 39 36.53 39.68 20.22
N GLU A 40 35.36 39.59 20.87
CA GLU A 40 34.05 39.51 20.18
C GLU A 40 33.57 40.87 19.63
N GLN A 41 34.05 41.99 20.18
CA GLN A 41 33.69 43.35 19.68
C GLN A 41 34.60 43.86 18.56
N ASP A 42 35.86 43.47 18.52
CA ASP A 42 36.77 43.88 17.42
C ASP A 42 36.57 43.05 16.14
N GLY A 43 35.90 41.88 16.21
CA GLY A 43 35.50 41.07 15.06
C GLY A 43 34.29 41.60 14.28
N LEU A 44 33.57 42.59 14.83
CA LEU A 44 32.30 43.09 14.25
C LEU A 44 32.45 44.41 13.45
N ALA A 45 33.65 44.99 13.37
CA ALA A 45 33.88 46.30 12.77
C ALA A 45 34.61 46.28 11.39
N ALA A 46 34.87 45.13 10.81
CA ALA A 46 35.59 45.06 9.51
C ALA A 46 35.02 43.99 8.60
N SER A 47 33.84 44.19 8.05
CA SER A 47 33.44 43.76 6.67
C SER A 47 32.02 44.18 6.35
N ASP A 48 31.81 45.44 6.03
CA ASP A 48 30.75 45.87 5.12
C ASP A 48 31.19 45.55 3.68
N GLY A 49 31.12 44.30 3.31
CA GLY A 49 31.31 43.78 2.00
C GLY A 49 30.22 42.76 1.74
N ASP A 50 29.19 43.17 0.99
CA ASP A 50 28.25 42.37 0.21
C ASP A 50 28.10 40.87 0.62
N LEU A 51 27.54 40.58 1.78
CA LEU A 51 26.99 39.29 2.11
C LEU A 51 25.52 39.26 1.69
N SER A 52 25.29 39.08 0.38
CA SER A 52 24.06 38.45 -0.06
C SER A 52 23.92 37.15 0.73
N PRO A 53 22.76 36.89 1.37
CA PRO A 53 22.52 35.64 2.06
C PRO A 53 22.54 34.53 1.02
N THR A 54 23.65 33.82 0.90
CA THR A 54 23.72 32.51 0.24
C THR A 54 22.82 31.58 1.02
N SER A 55 21.54 31.71 0.74
CA SER A 55 20.50 30.79 1.12
C SER A 55 20.76 29.46 0.41
N THR A 56 21.51 28.55 1.05
CA THR A 56 21.36 27.12 0.88
C THR A 56 20.06 26.65 1.55
N VAL A 57 18.99 27.42 1.35
CA VAL A 57 17.63 26.93 1.45
C VAL A 57 17.36 26.23 0.14
N GLY A 58 17.26 24.89 0.20
CA GLY A 58 16.80 24.12 -0.93
C GLY A 58 15.62 24.83 -1.55
N SER A 59 15.77 25.28 -2.78
CA SER A 59 14.81 26.09 -3.52
C SER A 59 13.42 25.50 -3.32
N GLN A 60 12.51 26.23 -2.67
CA GLN A 60 11.09 26.06 -2.85
C GLN A 60 10.86 26.14 -4.36
N GLN A 61 10.86 24.98 -5.03
CA GLN A 61 10.41 24.90 -6.40
C GLN A 61 8.96 25.37 -6.38
N SER A 62 8.73 26.63 -6.74
CA SER A 62 7.41 27.12 -7.06
C SER A 62 6.80 26.10 -8.01
N TRP A 63 5.55 25.69 -7.74
CA TRP A 63 4.80 24.76 -8.58
C TRP A 63 4.67 25.36 -9.98
N ASP A 64 5.67 25.06 -10.80
CA ASP A 64 5.69 25.49 -12.19
C ASP A 64 4.59 24.74 -12.94
N ASN A 65 3.92 25.46 -13.86
CA ASN A 65 2.88 24.91 -14.75
C ASN A 65 3.36 23.68 -15.57
N GLY A 66 4.63 23.29 -15.49
CA GLY A 66 5.21 22.08 -16.08
C GLY A 66 5.17 20.82 -15.22
N GLN A 67 5.04 20.91 -13.89
CA GLN A 67 5.09 19.76 -12.98
C GLN A 67 3.85 18.86 -13.13
N TRP A 68 2.65 19.42 -13.29
CA TRP A 68 1.45 18.61 -13.47
C TRP A 68 1.49 17.74 -14.74
N LYS A 69 2.12 18.23 -15.83
CA LYS A 69 2.29 17.46 -17.07
C LYS A 69 3.18 16.23 -16.86
N LYS A 70 4.23 16.36 -16.04
CA LYS A 70 5.12 15.24 -15.69
C LYS A 70 4.37 14.18 -14.88
N ASN A 71 3.56 14.61 -13.90
CA ASN A 71 2.77 13.70 -13.08
C ASN A 71 1.67 13.00 -13.88
N LEU A 72 1.11 13.65 -14.92
CA LEU A 72 0.10 13.04 -15.79
C LEU A 72 0.65 11.80 -16.53
N VAL A 73 1.91 11.84 -16.98
CA VAL A 73 2.54 10.68 -17.64
C VAL A 73 2.71 9.52 -16.66
N LEU A 74 3.04 9.81 -15.39
CA LEU A 74 3.10 8.78 -14.35
C LEU A 74 1.71 8.15 -14.11
N LEU A 75 0.66 8.95 -14.10
CA LEU A 75 -0.72 8.46 -13.98
C LEU A 75 -1.14 7.59 -15.17
N LEU A 76 -0.70 7.94 -16.39
CA LEU A 76 -0.95 7.11 -17.57
C LEU A 76 -0.31 5.73 -17.43
N GLY A 77 0.91 5.65 -16.90
CA GLY A 77 1.56 4.37 -16.60
C GLY A 77 0.75 3.52 -15.62
N VAL A 78 0.22 4.13 -14.55
CA VAL A 78 -0.67 3.44 -13.60
C VAL A 78 -1.94 2.94 -14.27
N PHE A 79 -2.56 3.74 -15.13
CA PHE A 79 -3.74 3.32 -15.91
C PHE A 79 -3.45 2.09 -16.76
N LEU A 80 -2.36 2.12 -17.54
CA LEU A 80 -2.01 1.07 -18.48
C LEU A 80 -1.77 -0.28 -17.78
N VAL A 81 -0.98 -0.31 -16.70
CA VAL A 81 -0.68 -1.57 -16.00
C VAL A 81 -1.90 -2.16 -15.29
N ASN A 82 -2.84 -1.33 -14.85
CA ASN A 82 -4.08 -1.81 -14.22
C ASN A 82 -5.12 -2.22 -15.27
N SER A 83 -5.17 -1.56 -16.42
CA SER A 83 -6.00 -1.96 -17.55
C SER A 83 -5.57 -3.34 -18.09
N ASP A 84 -4.27 -3.56 -18.27
CA ASP A 84 -3.71 -4.84 -18.72
C ASP A 84 -4.10 -6.03 -17.83
N SER A 85 -3.98 -5.86 -16.51
CA SER A 85 -4.35 -6.92 -15.58
C SER A 85 -5.84 -7.30 -15.66
N ALA A 86 -6.69 -6.31 -15.92
CA ALA A 86 -8.14 -6.50 -15.99
C ALA A 86 -8.61 -7.07 -17.35
N ILE A 87 -7.95 -6.71 -18.44
CA ILE A 87 -8.21 -7.25 -19.79
C ILE A 87 -8.16 -8.76 -19.79
N LEU A 88 -7.13 -9.32 -19.20
CA LEU A 88 -6.95 -10.78 -19.18
C LEU A 88 -8.02 -11.52 -18.41
N MET A 89 -8.61 -10.91 -17.38
CA MET A 89 -9.72 -11.54 -16.67
C MET A 89 -10.93 -11.84 -17.57
N ALA A 90 -11.08 -11.09 -18.66
CA ALA A 90 -12.13 -11.35 -19.64
C ALA A 90 -11.77 -12.43 -20.67
N MET A 91 -10.49 -12.64 -20.98
CA MET A 91 -10.05 -13.40 -22.16
C MET A 91 -9.17 -14.62 -21.86
N PHE A 92 -8.77 -14.86 -20.59
CA PHE A 92 -7.78 -15.90 -20.26
C PHE A 92 -8.22 -17.32 -20.63
N ARG A 93 -9.54 -17.61 -20.62
CA ARG A 93 -10.07 -18.90 -21.04
C ARG A 93 -10.01 -19.09 -22.56
N ASP A 94 -10.35 -18.04 -23.32
CA ASP A 94 -10.30 -18.07 -24.79
C ASP A 94 -8.86 -18.24 -25.27
N ILE A 95 -7.93 -17.51 -24.65
CA ILE A 95 -6.48 -17.64 -24.90
C ILE A 95 -6.00 -19.06 -24.59
N ALA A 96 -6.35 -19.61 -23.42
CA ALA A 96 -5.95 -20.96 -23.04
C ALA A 96 -6.55 -22.04 -23.95
N SER A 97 -7.77 -21.83 -24.44
CA SER A 97 -8.44 -22.71 -25.40
C SER A 97 -7.67 -22.78 -26.73
N GLU A 98 -7.15 -21.65 -27.24
CA GLU A 98 -6.35 -21.62 -28.48
C GLU A 98 -5.06 -22.45 -28.36
N PHE A 99 -4.49 -22.54 -27.14
CA PHE A 99 -3.31 -23.37 -26.89
C PHE A 99 -3.64 -24.81 -26.44
N GLU A 100 -4.91 -25.23 -26.45
CA GLU A 100 -5.36 -26.53 -25.93
C GLU A 100 -4.97 -26.76 -24.45
N GLN A 101 -4.84 -25.67 -23.66
CA GLN A 101 -4.41 -25.66 -22.26
C GLN A 101 -5.47 -25.10 -21.30
N LEU A 102 -6.74 -25.42 -21.55
CA LEU A 102 -7.86 -24.87 -20.80
C LEU A 102 -7.79 -25.19 -19.29
N SER A 103 -7.28 -26.37 -18.92
CA SER A 103 -7.04 -26.76 -17.53
C SER A 103 -5.99 -25.91 -16.81
N SER A 104 -5.13 -25.25 -17.58
CA SER A 104 -4.04 -24.40 -17.08
C SER A 104 -4.32 -22.90 -17.28
N ALA A 105 -5.56 -22.53 -17.63
CA ALA A 105 -5.94 -21.16 -17.98
C ALA A 105 -5.62 -20.13 -16.86
N SER A 106 -5.83 -20.51 -15.59
CA SER A 106 -5.52 -19.66 -14.44
C SER A 106 -4.05 -19.25 -14.34
N TRP A 107 -3.13 -20.06 -14.90
CA TRP A 107 -1.71 -19.75 -14.90
C TRP A 107 -1.34 -18.49 -15.68
N ILE A 108 -2.17 -18.08 -16.64
CA ILE A 108 -1.99 -16.81 -17.39
C ILE A 108 -2.08 -15.61 -16.44
N ILE A 109 -2.97 -15.68 -15.45
CA ILE A 109 -3.14 -14.64 -14.42
C ILE A 109 -2.09 -14.84 -13.31
N ASN A 110 -1.89 -16.09 -12.85
CA ASN A 110 -0.98 -16.41 -11.77
C ASN A 110 0.48 -16.05 -12.09
N ALA A 111 0.94 -16.27 -13.33
CA ALA A 111 2.29 -15.91 -13.76
C ALA A 111 2.57 -14.40 -13.59
N TYR A 112 1.59 -13.55 -13.90
CA TYR A 112 1.68 -12.11 -13.69
C TYR A 112 1.76 -11.74 -12.20
N ILE A 113 0.91 -12.36 -11.37
CA ILE A 113 0.91 -12.13 -9.91
C ILE A 113 2.22 -12.59 -9.29
N ILE A 114 2.77 -13.73 -9.72
CA ILE A 114 4.09 -14.23 -9.29
C ILE A 114 5.17 -13.19 -9.58
N GLY A 115 5.19 -12.63 -10.80
CA GLY A 115 6.12 -11.58 -11.18
C GLY A 115 6.02 -10.34 -10.28
N ILE A 116 4.80 -9.91 -9.95
CA ILE A 116 4.57 -8.78 -9.04
C ILE A 116 5.13 -9.08 -7.64
N ILE A 117 4.67 -10.15 -7.03
CA ILE A 117 4.96 -10.47 -5.63
C ILE A 117 6.46 -10.74 -5.41
N ALA A 118 7.11 -11.40 -6.37
CA ALA A 118 8.55 -11.69 -6.30
C ALA A 118 9.41 -10.43 -6.44
N ALA A 119 9.05 -9.50 -7.34
CA ALA A 119 9.86 -8.33 -7.63
C ALA A 119 9.56 -7.12 -6.72
N GLN A 120 8.36 -7.03 -6.17
CA GLN A 120 7.88 -5.84 -5.46
C GLN A 120 8.75 -5.41 -4.27
N PRO A 121 9.20 -6.31 -3.38
CA PRO A 121 10.07 -5.92 -2.26
C PRO A 121 11.44 -5.40 -2.72
N LEU A 122 11.95 -5.97 -3.82
CA LEU A 122 13.24 -5.58 -4.39
C LEU A 122 13.25 -4.15 -4.91
N TYR A 123 12.18 -3.69 -5.56
CA TYR A 123 12.10 -2.35 -6.13
C TYR A 123 12.27 -1.24 -5.11
N GLY A 124 11.77 -1.41 -3.89
CA GLY A 124 11.97 -0.47 -2.80
C GLY A 124 13.46 -0.27 -2.53
N LYS A 125 14.16 -1.35 -2.26
CA LYS A 125 15.60 -1.31 -1.91
C LYS A 125 16.48 -0.91 -3.09
N LEU A 126 16.25 -1.49 -4.26
CA LEU A 126 17.02 -1.16 -5.47
C LEU A 126 16.90 0.32 -5.82
N SER A 127 15.71 0.93 -5.59
CA SER A 127 15.50 2.35 -5.89
C SER A 127 16.31 3.29 -4.98
N ASP A 128 16.63 2.85 -3.77
CA ASP A 128 17.49 3.59 -2.84
C ASP A 128 18.99 3.46 -3.23
N ILE A 129 19.39 2.31 -3.82
CA ILE A 129 20.78 2.03 -4.23
C ILE A 129 21.10 2.66 -5.59
N TYR A 130 20.26 2.43 -6.60
CA TYR A 130 20.51 2.81 -7.99
C TYR A 130 19.84 4.13 -8.39
N GLY A 131 18.93 4.62 -7.57
CA GLY A 131 18.13 5.81 -7.86
C GLY A 131 16.79 5.48 -8.52
N ARG A 132 15.86 6.44 -8.43
CA ARG A 132 14.46 6.27 -8.90
C ARG A 132 14.36 6.14 -10.42
N LYS A 133 15.09 7.00 -11.18
CA LYS A 133 14.98 7.10 -12.65
C LYS A 133 15.44 5.83 -13.39
N PRO A 134 16.66 5.31 -13.17
CA PRO A 134 17.12 4.13 -13.89
C PRO A 134 16.20 2.93 -13.66
N LEU A 135 15.71 2.79 -12.42
CA LEU A 135 14.90 1.67 -12.06
C LEU A 135 13.46 1.75 -12.62
N LEU A 136 12.92 2.98 -12.70
CA LEU A 136 11.64 3.20 -13.37
C LEU A 136 11.73 2.90 -14.87
N LEU A 137 12.80 3.33 -15.54
CA LEU A 137 13.04 2.98 -16.95
C LEU A 137 13.19 1.47 -17.15
N PHE A 138 13.90 0.79 -16.25
CA PHE A 138 14.02 -0.67 -16.25
C PHE A 138 12.65 -1.35 -16.09
N ALA A 139 11.81 -0.87 -15.19
CA ALA A 139 10.46 -1.40 -14.99
C ALA A 139 9.57 -1.26 -16.23
N TYR A 140 9.58 -0.08 -16.88
CA TYR A 140 8.87 0.13 -18.15
C TYR A 140 9.42 -0.75 -19.28
N MET A 141 10.74 -0.94 -19.34
CA MET A 141 11.37 -1.83 -20.33
C MET A 141 10.94 -3.29 -20.11
N CYS A 142 11.02 -3.80 -18.87
CA CYS A 142 10.54 -5.14 -18.54
C CYS A 142 9.08 -5.33 -18.94
N TYR A 143 8.24 -4.33 -18.66
CA TYR A 143 6.84 -4.37 -19.02
C TYR A 143 6.64 -4.43 -20.55
N CYS A 144 7.31 -3.57 -21.33
CA CYS A 144 7.21 -3.57 -22.79
C CYS A 144 7.70 -4.89 -23.40
N VAL A 145 8.83 -5.41 -22.94
CA VAL A 145 9.37 -6.70 -23.40
C VAL A 145 8.41 -7.83 -23.06
N GLY A 146 7.91 -7.87 -21.81
CA GLY A 146 6.95 -8.86 -21.37
C GLY A 146 5.65 -8.83 -22.17
N ALA A 147 5.07 -7.65 -22.40
CA ALA A 147 3.85 -7.49 -23.20
C ALA A 147 4.06 -7.88 -24.66
N THR A 148 5.24 -7.60 -25.22
CA THR A 148 5.59 -8.03 -26.59
C THR A 148 5.68 -9.55 -26.69
N ILE A 149 6.36 -10.21 -25.73
CA ILE A 149 6.47 -11.68 -25.69
C ILE A 149 5.08 -12.31 -25.51
N ALA A 150 4.28 -11.79 -24.57
CA ALA A 150 2.94 -12.30 -24.31
C ALA A 150 2.00 -12.11 -25.53
N GLY A 151 2.03 -10.94 -26.16
CA GLY A 151 1.21 -10.64 -27.33
C GLY A 151 1.67 -11.33 -28.60
N ALA A 152 2.97 -11.65 -28.74
CA ALA A 152 3.47 -12.48 -29.85
C ALA A 152 2.90 -13.91 -29.82
N GLY A 153 2.68 -14.45 -28.60
CA GLY A 153 1.88 -15.67 -28.39
C GLY A 153 2.35 -16.91 -29.15
N PHE A 154 3.67 -17.14 -29.27
CA PHE A 154 4.22 -18.30 -29.99
C PHE A 154 3.99 -19.64 -29.29
N SER A 155 3.87 -19.63 -27.96
CA SER A 155 3.59 -20.81 -27.15
C SER A 155 2.97 -20.41 -25.83
N PHE A 156 2.27 -21.35 -25.17
CA PHE A 156 1.68 -21.12 -23.85
C PHE A 156 2.74 -20.76 -22.81
N TRP A 157 3.89 -21.43 -22.81
CA TRP A 157 5.00 -21.12 -21.91
C TRP A 157 5.63 -19.75 -22.19
N GLY A 158 5.73 -19.35 -23.45
CA GLY A 158 6.17 -18.01 -23.85
C GLY A 158 5.21 -16.93 -23.34
N LEU A 159 3.90 -17.18 -23.44
CA LEU A 159 2.88 -16.31 -22.88
C LEU A 159 3.05 -16.16 -21.36
N LEU A 160 3.24 -17.26 -20.60
CA LEU A 160 3.45 -17.22 -19.15
C LEU A 160 4.73 -16.45 -18.78
N LEU A 161 5.83 -16.66 -19.52
CA LEU A 161 7.07 -15.90 -19.32
C LEU A 161 6.84 -14.40 -19.57
N GLY A 162 6.18 -14.04 -20.67
CA GLY A 162 5.82 -12.65 -20.97
C GLY A 162 4.97 -12.03 -19.86
N ARG A 163 3.99 -12.78 -19.34
CA ARG A 163 3.14 -12.33 -18.21
C ARG A 163 3.94 -12.11 -16.93
N SER A 164 4.88 -13.00 -16.61
CA SER A 164 5.75 -12.85 -15.45
C SER A 164 6.61 -11.58 -15.57
N LEU A 165 7.17 -11.31 -16.75
CA LEU A 165 7.93 -10.08 -17.02
C LEU A 165 7.06 -8.82 -16.93
N CYS A 166 5.82 -8.85 -17.43
CA CYS A 166 4.85 -7.77 -17.22
C CYS A 166 4.61 -7.53 -15.72
N GLY A 167 4.47 -8.60 -14.93
CA GLY A 167 4.32 -8.53 -13.48
C GLY A 167 5.51 -7.85 -12.80
N ILE A 168 6.73 -8.23 -13.18
CA ILE A 168 7.97 -7.57 -12.69
C ILE A 168 7.95 -6.07 -13.03
N GLY A 169 7.60 -5.71 -14.27
CA GLY A 169 7.49 -4.32 -14.69
C GLY A 169 6.42 -3.55 -13.91
N ASN A 170 5.22 -4.14 -13.73
CA ASN A 170 4.14 -3.52 -12.96
C ASN A 170 4.53 -3.26 -11.49
N ALA A 171 5.19 -4.22 -10.84
CA ALA A 171 5.68 -4.05 -9.47
C ALA A 171 6.55 -2.80 -9.34
N GLY A 172 7.49 -2.61 -10.28
CA GLY A 172 8.36 -1.44 -10.32
C GLY A 172 7.61 -0.15 -10.59
N ILE A 173 6.76 -0.12 -11.62
CA ILE A 173 5.96 1.06 -11.98
C ILE A 173 5.12 1.52 -10.79
N THR A 174 4.42 0.60 -10.12
CA THR A 174 3.51 0.91 -9.01
C THR A 174 4.26 1.44 -7.78
N VAL A 175 5.35 0.76 -7.36
CA VAL A 175 6.14 1.16 -6.19
C VAL A 175 6.85 2.48 -6.43
N LEU A 176 7.54 2.60 -7.59
CA LEU A 176 8.37 3.77 -7.88
C LEU A 176 7.54 5.03 -8.13
N ILE A 177 6.42 4.94 -8.84
CA ILE A 177 5.51 6.10 -9.01
C ILE A 177 4.99 6.56 -7.66
N SER A 178 4.62 5.64 -6.78
CA SER A 178 4.13 5.97 -5.44
C SER A 178 5.19 6.64 -4.58
N THR A 179 6.43 6.16 -4.65
CA THR A 179 7.58 6.75 -3.95
C THR A 179 7.94 8.12 -4.53
N LEU A 180 7.96 8.24 -5.88
CA LEU A 180 8.24 9.49 -6.56
C LEU A 180 7.24 10.61 -6.22
N ILE A 181 5.97 10.28 -6.05
CA ILE A 181 4.98 11.25 -5.61
C ILE A 181 5.35 11.81 -4.23
N VAL A 182 5.83 10.98 -3.31
CA VAL A 182 6.29 11.45 -1.98
C VAL A 182 7.55 12.31 -2.09
N ASP A 183 8.46 11.96 -3.01
CA ASP A 183 9.72 12.69 -3.20
C ASP A 183 9.52 14.04 -3.93
N LEU A 184 8.52 14.14 -4.81
CA LEU A 184 8.30 15.30 -5.69
C LEU A 184 7.30 16.32 -5.14
N VAL A 185 6.46 15.95 -4.18
CA VAL A 185 5.29 16.73 -3.78
C VAL A 185 5.31 16.98 -2.26
N PRO A 186 4.94 18.18 -1.78
CA PRO A 186 4.79 18.43 -0.33
C PRO A 186 3.82 17.45 0.31
N MET A 187 4.11 16.97 1.52
CA MET A 187 3.34 15.90 2.20
C MET A 187 1.82 16.13 2.26
N ARG A 188 1.37 17.39 2.34
CA ARG A 188 -0.07 17.72 2.30
C ARG A 188 -0.71 17.46 0.93
N GLU A 189 0.06 17.59 -0.14
CA GLU A 189 -0.42 17.36 -1.51
C GLU A 189 -0.27 15.89 -1.92
N VAL A 190 0.64 15.14 -1.28
CA VAL A 190 0.78 13.70 -1.50
C VAL A 190 -0.57 13.00 -1.37
N ALA A 191 -1.40 13.39 -0.39
CA ALA A 191 -2.73 12.82 -0.20
C ALA A 191 -3.63 12.96 -1.44
N VAL A 192 -3.61 14.14 -2.09
CA VAL A 192 -4.40 14.41 -3.30
C VAL A 192 -3.88 13.59 -4.49
N TRP A 193 -2.57 13.58 -4.69
CA TRP A 193 -1.95 12.80 -5.77
C TRP A 193 -2.17 11.30 -5.58
N ARG A 194 -2.13 10.81 -4.35
CA ARG A 194 -2.50 9.42 -4.03
C ARG A 194 -3.96 9.14 -4.38
N GLY A 195 -4.86 10.08 -4.09
CA GLY A 195 -6.26 10.00 -4.51
C GLY A 195 -6.39 9.85 -6.03
N TYR A 196 -5.66 10.64 -6.82
CA TYR A 196 -5.65 10.51 -8.28
C TYR A 196 -5.07 9.18 -8.75
N VAL A 197 -3.96 8.71 -8.16
CA VAL A 197 -3.37 7.41 -8.51
C VAL A 197 -4.37 6.28 -8.31
N TYR A 198 -5.07 6.26 -7.17
CA TYR A 198 -6.06 5.21 -6.90
C TYR A 198 -7.32 5.34 -7.75
N ALA A 199 -7.78 6.55 -8.03
CA ALA A 199 -8.90 6.77 -8.94
C ALA A 199 -8.58 6.24 -10.36
N ILE A 200 -7.41 6.58 -10.87
CA ILE A 200 -6.92 6.12 -12.18
C ILE A 200 -6.72 4.61 -12.22
N ASN A 201 -6.19 4.03 -11.13
CA ASN A 201 -6.07 2.58 -10.98
C ASN A 201 -7.44 1.88 -11.11
N GLN A 202 -8.46 2.38 -10.42
CA GLN A 202 -9.81 1.82 -10.48
C GLN A 202 -10.48 2.03 -11.84
N ILE A 203 -10.26 3.17 -12.49
CA ILE A 203 -10.73 3.43 -13.85
C ILE A 203 -10.07 2.45 -14.83
N GLY A 204 -8.75 2.22 -14.72
CA GLY A 204 -8.03 1.25 -15.53
C GLY A 204 -8.61 -0.16 -15.40
N ARG A 205 -8.86 -0.59 -14.15
CA ARG A 205 -9.48 -1.90 -13.87
C ARG A 205 -10.91 -2.02 -14.42
N ALA A 206 -11.70 -0.96 -14.32
CA ALA A 206 -13.08 -0.98 -14.78
C ALA A 206 -13.19 -0.96 -16.32
N LEU A 207 -12.34 -0.17 -16.99
CA LEU A 207 -12.35 -0.05 -18.45
C LEU A 207 -11.58 -1.19 -19.16
N GLY A 208 -10.63 -1.83 -18.47
CA GLY A 208 -9.79 -2.88 -19.05
C GLY A 208 -10.56 -3.95 -19.80
N PRO A 209 -11.51 -4.67 -19.18
CA PRO A 209 -12.26 -5.73 -19.87
C PRO A 209 -13.00 -5.25 -21.10
N SER A 210 -13.62 -4.06 -21.05
CA SER A 210 -14.35 -3.47 -22.17
C SER A 210 -13.41 -3.11 -23.33
N LEU A 211 -12.27 -2.48 -23.03
CA LEU A 211 -11.25 -2.16 -24.03
C LEU A 211 -10.67 -3.43 -24.66
N GLY A 212 -10.35 -4.42 -23.84
CA GLY A 212 -9.83 -5.69 -24.29
C GLY A 212 -10.80 -6.45 -25.17
N GLY A 213 -12.08 -6.54 -24.77
CA GLY A 213 -13.14 -7.15 -25.56
C GLY A 213 -13.31 -6.46 -26.92
N MET A 214 -13.44 -5.13 -26.93
CA MET A 214 -13.56 -4.36 -28.19
C MET A 214 -12.37 -4.60 -29.14
N ILE A 215 -11.15 -4.64 -28.63
CA ILE A 215 -9.95 -4.90 -29.45
C ILE A 215 -9.95 -6.37 -29.91
N SER A 216 -10.25 -7.31 -29.02
CA SER A 216 -10.26 -8.73 -29.34
C SER A 216 -11.32 -9.08 -30.38
N ASP A 217 -12.52 -8.52 -30.26
CA ASP A 217 -13.64 -8.76 -31.19
C ASP A 217 -13.37 -8.16 -32.57
N SER A 218 -12.66 -7.03 -32.63
CA SER A 218 -12.34 -6.37 -33.92
C SER A 218 -11.11 -6.96 -34.60
N THR A 219 -10.21 -7.63 -33.88
CA THR A 219 -8.93 -8.15 -34.39
C THR A 219 -8.64 -9.56 -33.85
N ASN A 220 -7.92 -9.64 -32.74
CA ASN A 220 -7.68 -10.84 -31.93
C ASN A 220 -7.14 -10.45 -30.55
N TRP A 221 -7.09 -11.40 -29.60
CA TRP A 221 -6.60 -11.18 -28.26
C TRP A 221 -5.13 -10.72 -28.19
N ARG A 222 -4.30 -11.06 -29.19
CA ARG A 222 -2.89 -10.64 -29.25
C ARG A 222 -2.77 -9.12 -29.29
N TRP A 223 -3.60 -8.44 -30.06
CA TRP A 223 -3.64 -6.99 -30.14
C TRP A 223 -4.13 -6.37 -28.83
N ALA A 224 -5.00 -7.04 -28.10
CA ALA A 224 -5.43 -6.59 -26.77
C ALA A 224 -4.30 -6.62 -25.71
N LEU A 225 -3.23 -7.37 -25.93
CA LEU A 225 -2.01 -7.30 -25.13
C LEU A 225 -0.99 -6.32 -25.71
N LEU A 226 -0.85 -6.26 -27.04
CA LEU A 226 0.16 -5.44 -27.71
C LEU A 226 -0.13 -3.95 -27.67
N TYR A 227 -1.40 -3.50 -27.56
CA TYR A 227 -1.70 -2.06 -27.57
C TYR A 227 -1.05 -1.29 -26.41
N HIS A 228 -0.71 -1.98 -25.32
CA HIS A 228 0.01 -1.38 -24.20
C HIS A 228 1.46 -1.03 -24.55
N VAL A 229 2.08 -1.73 -25.49
CA VAL A 229 3.50 -1.58 -25.82
C VAL A 229 3.81 -0.18 -26.34
N PRO A 230 3.15 0.35 -27.40
CA PRO A 230 3.45 1.69 -27.90
C PRO A 230 3.19 2.79 -26.86
N LEU A 231 2.16 2.63 -26.02
CA LEU A 231 1.82 3.63 -25.00
C LEU A 231 2.84 3.63 -23.84
N ASN A 232 3.27 2.46 -23.39
CA ASN A 232 4.31 2.36 -22.36
C ASN A 232 5.69 2.78 -22.90
N LEU A 233 5.99 2.49 -24.16
CA LEU A 233 7.21 2.96 -24.81
C LEU A 233 7.24 4.49 -24.93
N ALA A 234 6.13 5.11 -25.28
CA ALA A 234 6.01 6.56 -25.26
C ALA A 234 6.24 7.14 -23.86
N GLY A 235 5.67 6.51 -22.82
CA GLY A 235 5.92 6.84 -21.43
C GLY A 235 7.40 6.72 -21.04
N LEU A 236 8.05 5.61 -21.43
CA LEU A 236 9.48 5.39 -21.21
C LEU A 236 10.34 6.48 -21.86
N ILE A 237 10.10 6.81 -23.13
CA ILE A 237 10.83 7.85 -23.86
C ILE A 237 10.61 9.21 -23.18
N PHE A 238 9.40 9.53 -22.78
CA PHE A 238 9.11 10.78 -22.09
C PHE A 238 9.84 10.88 -20.74
N ILE A 239 9.81 9.82 -19.92
CA ILE A 239 10.52 9.78 -18.64
C ILE A 239 12.03 9.93 -18.87
N TRP A 240 12.57 9.23 -19.85
CA TRP A 240 13.99 9.32 -20.18
C TRP A 240 14.41 10.74 -20.59
N ALA A 241 13.65 11.37 -21.49
CA ALA A 241 14.01 12.65 -22.12
C ALA A 241 13.67 13.88 -21.26
N LYS A 242 12.52 13.86 -20.53
CA LYS A 242 11.95 15.07 -19.93
C LYS A 242 11.92 15.05 -18.39
N MET A 243 12.11 13.89 -17.73
CA MET A 243 12.06 13.83 -16.28
C MET A 243 13.45 13.81 -15.66
N SER A 244 13.72 14.81 -14.82
CA SER A 244 14.87 14.83 -13.91
C SER A 244 14.35 14.53 -12.50
N PHE A 245 14.98 13.58 -11.83
CA PHE A 245 14.64 13.23 -10.44
C PHE A 245 15.80 13.64 -9.54
N PRO A 246 15.51 13.99 -8.27
CA PRO A 246 16.55 14.23 -7.28
C PRO A 246 17.47 13.00 -7.19
N LYS A 247 18.76 13.23 -7.18
CA LYS A 247 19.73 12.15 -6.90
C LYS A 247 19.49 11.68 -5.45
N PRO A 248 19.65 10.37 -5.17
CA PRO A 248 19.61 9.88 -3.80
C PRO A 248 20.60 10.68 -2.96
N THR A 249 20.13 11.34 -1.91
CA THR A 249 21.00 11.98 -0.95
C THR A 249 21.72 10.87 -0.22
N ALA A 250 23.02 10.78 -0.35
CA ALA A 250 23.83 9.87 0.46
C ALA A 250 23.46 10.11 1.93
N PRO A 251 23.32 9.06 2.78
CA PRO A 251 23.04 9.24 4.19
C PRO A 251 24.07 10.21 4.76
N ASP A 252 23.60 11.25 5.49
CA ASP A 252 24.42 12.29 6.09
C ASP A 252 25.50 11.68 7.00
N THR A 253 26.65 11.40 6.44
CA THR A 253 27.86 11.00 7.15
C THR A 253 28.54 12.19 7.82
N LYS A 254 27.83 13.31 8.02
CA LYS A 254 28.36 14.49 8.75
C LYS A 254 28.58 14.28 10.25
N ALA A 255 28.17 13.11 10.79
CA ALA A 255 28.36 12.80 12.21
C ALA A 255 29.74 12.19 12.54
N VAL A 256 30.56 11.85 11.54
CA VAL A 256 31.93 11.34 11.79
C VAL A 256 32.85 12.12 10.86
N GLY A 257 33.62 13.04 11.44
CA GLY A 257 34.57 13.93 10.76
C GLY A 257 35.64 13.20 9.95
N ARG A 258 35.26 12.69 8.82
CA ARG A 258 36.17 12.13 7.83
C ARG A 258 35.89 12.84 6.50
N ASN A 259 36.85 13.60 6.01
CA ASN A 259 36.92 14.13 4.65
C ASN A 259 36.79 12.97 3.66
N SER A 260 35.56 12.58 3.33
CA SER A 260 35.33 11.62 2.26
C SER A 260 35.07 12.40 0.98
N THR A 261 36.12 12.53 0.17
CA THR A 261 36.00 12.66 -1.28
C THR A 261 34.89 11.74 -1.75
N THR A 262 33.94 12.26 -2.49
CA THR A 262 32.84 11.52 -3.14
C THR A 262 33.42 10.52 -4.16
N THR A 263 33.92 9.40 -3.65
CA THR A 263 34.31 8.27 -4.50
C THR A 263 33.00 7.64 -4.96
N GLU A 264 32.74 7.68 -6.28
CA GLU A 264 31.61 6.95 -6.86
C GLU A 264 31.72 5.49 -6.45
N GLU A 265 30.70 4.99 -5.72
CA GLU A 265 30.66 3.58 -5.34
C GLU A 265 30.73 2.70 -6.59
N THR A 266 31.71 1.80 -6.64
CA THR A 266 31.86 0.85 -7.73
C THR A 266 30.59 0.00 -7.88
N ALA A 267 30.22 -0.37 -9.11
CA ALA A 267 29.04 -1.19 -9.40
C ALA A 267 29.01 -2.49 -8.56
N TYR A 268 30.17 -3.08 -8.30
CA TYR A 268 30.31 -4.26 -7.43
C TYR A 268 29.97 -3.96 -5.97
N ALA A 269 30.35 -2.79 -5.45
CA ALA A 269 30.01 -2.38 -4.09
C ALA A 269 28.48 -2.19 -3.94
N LYS A 270 27.81 -1.60 -4.92
CA LYS A 270 26.35 -1.47 -4.98
C LYS A 270 25.64 -2.83 -5.04
N PHE A 271 26.16 -3.77 -5.84
CA PHE A 271 25.60 -5.11 -5.94
C PHE A 271 25.71 -5.88 -4.61
N LYS A 272 26.81 -5.73 -3.86
CA LYS A 272 27.02 -6.36 -2.56
C LYS A 272 26.08 -5.84 -1.46
N ARG A 273 25.46 -4.68 -1.67
CA ARG A 273 24.43 -4.10 -0.77
C ARG A 273 23.07 -4.75 -0.95
N ILE A 274 22.86 -5.50 -2.05
CA ILE A 274 21.58 -6.19 -2.30
C ILE A 274 21.56 -7.47 -1.47
N ASP A 275 20.57 -7.62 -0.61
CA ASP A 275 20.31 -8.87 0.08
C ASP A 275 19.60 -9.86 -0.87
N LEU A 276 20.40 -10.63 -1.62
CA LEU A 276 19.88 -11.65 -2.53
C LEU A 276 19.25 -12.82 -1.76
N SER A 277 19.78 -13.16 -0.57
CA SER A 277 19.27 -14.27 0.23
C SER A 277 17.91 -13.98 0.82
N GLY A 278 17.71 -12.77 1.38
CA GLY A 278 16.41 -12.31 1.84
C GLY A 278 15.40 -12.19 0.68
N SER A 279 15.83 -11.61 -0.46
CA SER A 279 14.97 -11.46 -1.65
C SER A 279 14.45 -12.77 -2.18
N THR A 280 15.36 -13.74 -2.38
CA THR A 280 14.99 -15.04 -2.94
C THR A 280 14.14 -15.85 -1.97
N SER A 281 14.44 -15.85 -0.66
CA SER A 281 13.63 -16.53 0.34
C SER A 281 12.21 -15.94 0.44
N LEU A 282 12.08 -14.60 0.40
CA LEU A 282 10.77 -13.94 0.40
C LEU A 282 9.99 -14.22 -0.90
N ALA A 283 10.66 -14.22 -2.05
CA ALA A 283 10.04 -14.54 -3.33
C ALA A 283 9.52 -16.00 -3.35
N ILE A 284 10.33 -16.95 -2.89
CA ILE A 284 9.93 -18.36 -2.80
C ILE A 284 8.77 -18.52 -1.81
N ALA A 285 8.82 -17.88 -0.64
CA ALA A 285 7.72 -17.89 0.31
C ALA A 285 6.42 -17.37 -0.32
N ASN A 286 6.45 -16.21 -0.96
CA ASN A 286 5.25 -15.63 -1.56
C ASN A 286 4.69 -16.47 -2.72
N VAL A 287 5.56 -17.04 -3.57
CA VAL A 287 5.13 -17.94 -4.65
C VAL A 287 4.53 -19.22 -4.07
N SER A 288 5.14 -19.78 -3.02
CA SER A 288 4.60 -20.96 -2.35
C SER A 288 3.25 -20.70 -1.68
N LEU A 289 3.05 -19.49 -1.12
CA LEU A 289 1.75 -19.08 -0.60
C LEU A 289 0.69 -19.05 -1.72
N LEU A 290 1.03 -18.47 -2.87
CA LEU A 290 0.11 -18.43 -4.01
C LEU A 290 -0.24 -19.85 -4.49
N LEU A 291 0.75 -20.73 -4.61
CA LEU A 291 0.52 -22.13 -4.99
C LEU A 291 -0.35 -22.89 -3.96
N PHE A 292 -0.14 -22.63 -2.68
CA PHE A 292 -0.98 -23.19 -1.62
C PHE A 292 -2.43 -22.71 -1.73
N LEU A 293 -2.63 -21.39 -1.96
CA LEU A 293 -3.96 -20.80 -2.10
C LEU A 293 -4.67 -21.28 -3.38
N ASP A 294 -3.94 -21.49 -4.48
CA ASP A 294 -4.46 -22.10 -5.72
C ASP A 294 -4.96 -23.55 -5.50
N GLN A 295 -4.30 -24.31 -4.61
CA GLN A 295 -4.80 -25.65 -4.24
C GLN A 295 -6.06 -25.59 -3.37
N ILE A 296 -6.19 -24.58 -2.53
CA ILE A 296 -7.42 -24.34 -1.73
C ILE A 296 -8.62 -24.12 -2.65
N GLU A 297 -8.46 -23.36 -3.72
CA GLU A 297 -9.53 -23.09 -4.69
C GLU A 297 -10.01 -24.35 -5.43
N LYS A 298 -9.15 -25.36 -5.56
CA LYS A 298 -9.47 -26.62 -6.24
C LYS A 298 -10.29 -27.61 -5.42
N GLY A 299 -10.61 -27.28 -4.17
CA GLY A 299 -11.53 -28.02 -3.30
C GLY A 299 -10.92 -28.44 -1.96
N PRO A 300 -11.74 -28.52 -0.89
CA PRO A 300 -11.29 -28.79 0.47
C PRO A 300 -10.77 -30.21 0.70
N GLU A 301 -11.20 -31.18 -0.10
CA GLU A 301 -10.72 -32.57 0.01
C GLU A 301 -9.21 -32.71 -0.21
N ASN A 302 -8.62 -31.79 -0.97
CA ASN A 302 -7.20 -31.78 -1.28
C ASN A 302 -6.33 -31.14 -0.18
N LEU A 303 -6.93 -30.50 0.84
CA LEU A 303 -6.18 -29.68 1.80
C LEU A 303 -5.38 -30.51 2.82
N VAL A 304 -5.95 -31.60 3.36
CA VAL A 304 -5.38 -32.28 4.54
C VAL A 304 -4.53 -33.50 4.18
N HIS A 305 -4.77 -34.11 3.03
CA HIS A 305 -4.11 -35.37 2.65
C HIS A 305 -3.33 -35.32 1.33
N SER A 306 -3.39 -34.20 0.59
CA SER A 306 -2.66 -34.07 -0.67
C SER A 306 -1.27 -33.48 -0.46
N ALA A 307 -0.24 -34.18 -0.90
CA ALA A 307 1.13 -33.64 -0.96
C ALA A 307 1.19 -32.32 -1.77
N MET A 308 0.29 -32.16 -2.74
CA MET A 308 0.20 -30.94 -3.56
C MET A 308 -0.20 -29.68 -2.76
N ALA A 309 -0.94 -29.81 -1.65
CA ALA A 309 -1.25 -28.69 -0.76
C ALA A 309 -0.24 -28.55 0.38
N MET A 310 0.18 -29.68 0.96
CA MET A 310 1.09 -29.67 2.12
C MET A 310 2.52 -29.20 1.76
N VAL A 311 3.01 -29.53 0.54
CA VAL A 311 4.35 -29.09 0.10
C VAL A 311 4.42 -27.57 -0.06
N PRO A 312 3.53 -26.87 -0.79
CA PRO A 312 3.56 -25.41 -0.85
C PRO A 312 3.38 -24.75 0.52
N MET A 313 2.49 -25.27 1.38
CA MET A 313 2.28 -24.75 2.73
C MET A 313 3.55 -24.85 3.59
N SER A 314 4.19 -26.02 3.63
CA SER A 314 5.43 -26.20 4.40
C SER A 314 6.60 -25.39 3.82
N THR A 315 6.67 -25.29 2.49
CA THR A 315 7.66 -24.45 1.80
C THR A 315 7.45 -22.97 2.14
N TRP A 316 6.22 -22.50 2.10
CA TRP A 316 5.87 -21.13 2.51
C TRP A 316 6.35 -20.84 3.92
N LEU A 317 5.95 -21.67 4.89
CA LEU A 317 6.31 -21.48 6.30
C LEU A 317 7.83 -21.56 6.51
N GLY A 318 8.49 -22.54 5.90
CA GLY A 318 9.94 -22.73 5.99
C GLY A 318 10.71 -21.52 5.43
N PHE A 319 10.39 -21.08 4.21
CA PHE A 319 11.06 -19.92 3.59
C PHE A 319 10.69 -18.59 4.24
N LEU A 320 9.50 -18.45 4.82
CA LEU A 320 9.16 -17.29 5.64
C LEU A 320 10.04 -17.21 6.89
N VAL A 321 10.26 -18.34 7.57
CA VAL A 321 11.18 -18.40 8.72
C VAL A 321 12.62 -18.12 8.28
N VAL A 322 13.08 -18.70 7.18
CA VAL A 322 14.41 -18.41 6.61
C VAL A 322 14.54 -16.92 6.31
N PHE A 323 13.55 -16.30 5.66
CA PHE A 323 13.53 -14.87 5.40
C PHE A 323 13.67 -14.04 6.69
N LEU A 324 12.88 -14.34 7.72
CA LEU A 324 12.94 -13.63 8.99
C LEU A 324 14.30 -13.78 9.69
N LEU A 325 14.91 -14.96 9.61
CA LEU A 325 16.25 -15.22 10.17
C LEU A 325 17.34 -14.46 9.39
N VAL A 326 17.27 -14.47 8.06
CA VAL A 326 18.21 -13.71 7.20
C VAL A 326 18.10 -12.22 7.51
N GLU A 327 16.89 -11.70 7.56
CA GLU A 327 16.59 -10.28 7.80
C GLU A 327 17.03 -9.82 9.20
N ALA A 328 16.90 -10.71 10.23
CA ALA A 328 17.24 -10.41 11.61
C ALA A 328 18.74 -10.47 11.90
N PHE A 329 19.46 -11.42 11.29
CA PHE A 329 20.82 -11.76 11.71
C PHE A 329 21.89 -11.62 10.62
N TRP A 330 21.56 -11.79 9.33
CA TRP A 330 22.55 -11.85 8.25
C TRP A 330 22.50 -10.67 7.28
N ALA A 331 21.34 -10.05 7.09
CA ALA A 331 21.21 -8.95 6.15
C ALA A 331 21.96 -7.70 6.64
N ARG A 332 22.96 -7.26 5.89
CA ARG A 332 23.67 -5.99 6.17
C ARG A 332 22.78 -4.79 5.93
N GLU A 333 22.04 -4.82 4.85
CA GLU A 333 21.05 -3.83 4.48
C GLU A 333 19.72 -4.53 4.19
N PRO A 334 18.88 -4.72 5.21
CA PRO A 334 17.65 -5.49 5.12
C PRO A 334 16.70 -4.93 4.05
N ILE A 335 16.01 -5.83 3.32
CA ILE A 335 14.99 -5.47 2.33
C ILE A 335 13.75 -4.95 3.03
N PHE A 336 13.43 -5.55 4.17
CA PHE A 336 12.30 -5.20 5.00
C PHE A 336 12.76 -5.00 6.45
N PRO A 337 13.33 -3.82 6.80
CA PRO A 337 13.86 -3.61 8.14
C PRO A 337 12.81 -3.88 9.20
N LEU A 338 12.96 -4.97 9.97
CA LEU A 338 12.02 -5.34 11.05
C LEU A 338 11.84 -4.22 12.08
N ARG A 339 12.82 -3.28 12.16
CA ARG A 339 12.70 -2.06 12.97
C ARG A 339 11.53 -1.17 12.56
N LEU A 340 11.11 -1.20 11.27
CA LEU A 340 9.94 -0.46 10.80
C LEU A 340 8.65 -1.00 11.44
N LEU A 341 8.58 -2.29 11.73
CA LEU A 341 7.44 -2.89 12.43
C LEU A 341 7.31 -2.44 13.90
N ARG A 342 8.32 -1.78 14.47
CA ARG A 342 8.19 -1.13 15.78
C ARG A 342 7.47 0.22 15.69
N LYS A 343 7.42 0.83 14.50
CA LYS A 343 6.70 2.09 14.29
C LYS A 343 5.20 1.82 14.18
N ARG A 344 4.42 2.31 15.12
CA ARG A 344 2.99 2.06 15.26
C ARG A 344 2.18 2.38 13.98
N ASN A 345 2.49 3.51 13.32
CA ASN A 345 1.81 3.92 12.09
C ASN A 345 2.12 2.99 10.90
N VAL A 346 3.32 2.42 10.85
CA VAL A 346 3.70 1.45 9.81
C VAL A 346 2.90 0.16 9.96
N VAL A 347 2.88 -0.40 11.17
CA VAL A 347 2.12 -1.63 11.44
C VAL A 347 0.64 -1.43 11.21
N SER A 348 0.06 -0.32 11.70
CA SER A 348 -1.36 -0.05 11.49
C SER A 348 -1.70 0.14 10.02
N ALA A 349 -0.84 0.81 9.23
CA ALA A 349 -1.05 0.99 7.80
C ALA A 349 -1.02 -0.34 7.04
N TYR A 350 -0.06 -1.23 7.34
CA TYR A 350 0.00 -2.56 6.74
C TYR A 350 -1.19 -3.43 7.14
N ALA A 351 -1.56 -3.43 8.43
CA ALA A 351 -2.71 -4.19 8.92
C ALA A 351 -4.02 -3.70 8.29
N ILE A 352 -4.26 -2.39 8.25
CA ILE A 352 -5.43 -1.79 7.60
C ILE A 352 -5.48 -2.24 6.14
N GLN A 353 -4.36 -2.10 5.42
CA GLN A 353 -4.32 -2.41 4.00
C GLN A 353 -4.55 -3.90 3.72
N PHE A 354 -3.94 -4.78 4.52
CA PHE A 354 -4.11 -6.22 4.42
C PHE A 354 -5.58 -6.64 4.63
N VAL A 355 -6.19 -6.24 5.76
CA VAL A 355 -7.53 -6.72 6.12
C VAL A 355 -8.63 -6.08 5.27
N PHE A 356 -8.53 -4.77 4.96
CA PHE A 356 -9.51 -4.13 4.09
C PHE A 356 -9.44 -4.66 2.66
N THR A 357 -8.23 -4.93 2.15
CA THR A 357 -8.10 -5.53 0.81
C THR A 357 -8.68 -6.95 0.79
N ALA A 358 -8.42 -7.76 1.81
CA ALA A 358 -8.99 -9.11 1.90
C ALA A 358 -10.53 -9.08 1.89
N ALA A 359 -11.14 -8.25 2.73
CA ALA A 359 -12.60 -8.09 2.77
C ALA A 359 -13.17 -7.55 1.44
N GLN A 360 -12.52 -6.54 0.88
CA GLN A 360 -12.94 -5.90 -0.37
C GLN A 360 -12.91 -6.89 -1.54
N VAL A 361 -11.82 -7.65 -1.67
CA VAL A 361 -11.64 -8.58 -2.79
C VAL A 361 -12.57 -9.79 -2.64
N ALA A 362 -12.76 -10.30 -1.42
CA ALA A 362 -13.77 -11.33 -1.15
C ALA A 362 -15.18 -10.87 -1.57
N LEU A 363 -15.53 -9.63 -1.28
CA LEU A 363 -16.79 -9.03 -1.72
C LEU A 363 -16.85 -8.92 -3.26
N TYR A 364 -15.80 -8.40 -3.90
CA TYR A 364 -15.74 -8.22 -5.36
C TYR A 364 -15.93 -9.52 -6.12
N THR A 365 -15.31 -10.61 -5.65
CA THR A 365 -15.40 -11.92 -6.30
C THR A 365 -16.76 -12.58 -6.08
N SER A 366 -17.42 -12.31 -4.96
CA SER A 366 -18.68 -12.96 -4.60
C SER A 366 -19.93 -12.24 -5.12
N ILE A 367 -19.90 -10.91 -5.33
CA ILE A 367 -21.05 -10.12 -5.81
C ILE A 367 -21.63 -10.64 -7.13
N PRO A 368 -20.85 -10.85 -8.20
CA PRO A 368 -21.43 -11.30 -9.47
C PRO A 368 -22.12 -12.66 -9.35
N LEU A 369 -21.48 -13.60 -8.64
CA LEU A 369 -22.03 -14.93 -8.44
C LEU A 369 -23.30 -14.88 -7.58
N TYR A 370 -23.33 -14.08 -6.51
CA TYR A 370 -24.50 -13.90 -5.67
C TYR A 370 -25.72 -13.44 -6.46
N PHE A 371 -25.58 -12.40 -7.29
CA PHE A 371 -26.70 -11.87 -8.06
C PHE A 371 -27.13 -12.79 -9.22
N ARG A 372 -26.22 -13.60 -9.77
CA ARG A 372 -26.56 -14.66 -10.71
C ARG A 372 -27.42 -15.74 -10.05
N VAL A 373 -27.08 -16.12 -8.81
CA VAL A 373 -27.81 -17.15 -8.05
C VAL A 373 -29.18 -16.66 -7.60
N THR A 374 -29.26 -15.42 -7.07
CA THR A 374 -30.47 -14.93 -6.37
C THR A 374 -31.46 -14.19 -7.26
N MET A 375 -30.96 -13.57 -8.35
CA MET A 375 -31.77 -12.72 -9.23
C MET A 375 -31.82 -13.24 -10.66
N SER A 376 -31.13 -14.34 -10.96
CA SER A 376 -30.96 -14.86 -12.34
C SER A 376 -30.40 -13.79 -13.28
N ASP A 377 -29.57 -12.87 -12.75
CA ASP A 377 -28.93 -11.83 -13.54
C ASP A 377 -28.00 -12.43 -14.59
N THR A 378 -27.94 -11.79 -15.76
CA THR A 378 -26.91 -12.13 -16.75
C THR A 378 -25.51 -11.77 -16.22
N ASN A 379 -24.47 -12.34 -16.82
CA ASN A 379 -23.07 -12.00 -16.46
C ASN A 379 -22.80 -10.49 -16.55
N THR A 380 -23.40 -9.82 -17.53
CA THR A 380 -23.26 -8.37 -17.72
C THR A 380 -23.94 -7.58 -16.61
N THR A 381 -25.20 -7.88 -16.28
CA THR A 381 -25.94 -7.16 -15.23
C THR A 381 -25.34 -7.38 -13.86
N SER A 382 -24.94 -8.59 -13.53
CA SER A 382 -24.29 -8.90 -12.24
C SER A 382 -22.94 -8.21 -12.09
N SER A 383 -22.16 -8.09 -13.17
CA SER A 383 -20.89 -7.36 -13.18
C SER A 383 -21.09 -5.84 -13.08
N LEU A 384 -22.15 -5.28 -13.66
CA LEU A 384 -22.48 -3.85 -13.55
C LEU A 384 -22.76 -3.43 -12.10
N ARG A 385 -23.23 -4.34 -11.23
CA ARG A 385 -23.43 -4.06 -9.81
C ARG A 385 -22.12 -3.77 -9.07
N LEU A 386 -20.96 -4.28 -9.56
CA LEU A 386 -19.64 -3.94 -9.03
C LEU A 386 -19.27 -2.47 -9.26
N LEU A 387 -19.85 -1.81 -10.26
CA LEU A 387 -19.57 -0.39 -10.52
C LEU A 387 -19.93 0.49 -9.33
N VAL A 388 -20.95 0.13 -8.54
CA VAL A 388 -21.35 0.88 -7.34
C VAL A 388 -20.21 0.91 -6.32
N VAL A 389 -19.58 -0.23 -6.06
CA VAL A 389 -18.43 -0.34 -5.14
C VAL A 389 -17.22 0.39 -5.72
N THR A 390 -16.99 0.25 -7.03
CA THR A 390 -15.88 0.92 -7.73
C THR A 390 -16.02 2.44 -7.68
N LEU A 391 -17.21 2.97 -7.96
CA LEU A 391 -17.49 4.41 -7.85
C LEU A 391 -17.29 4.92 -6.42
N GLY A 392 -17.71 4.13 -5.43
CA GLY A 392 -17.42 4.41 -4.02
C GLY A 392 -15.92 4.51 -3.76
N THR A 393 -15.11 3.59 -4.29
CA THR A 393 -13.64 3.59 -4.10
C THR A 393 -12.99 4.82 -4.74
N VAL A 394 -13.41 5.19 -5.94
CA VAL A 394 -12.94 6.41 -6.61
C VAL A 394 -13.31 7.65 -5.78
N ALA A 395 -14.59 7.76 -5.39
CA ALA A 395 -15.05 8.89 -4.57
C ALA A 395 -14.30 8.97 -3.24
N GLY A 396 -14.14 7.86 -2.53
CA GLY A 396 -13.44 7.79 -1.24
C GLY A 396 -11.98 8.21 -1.35
N SER A 397 -11.27 7.76 -2.39
CA SER A 397 -9.86 8.11 -2.60
C SER A 397 -9.67 9.61 -2.89
N LEU A 398 -10.56 10.21 -3.68
CA LEU A 398 -10.52 11.64 -4.00
C LEU A 398 -10.93 12.51 -2.80
N ILE A 399 -12.01 12.13 -2.10
CA ILE A 399 -12.48 12.83 -0.90
C ILE A 399 -11.40 12.81 0.18
N SER A 400 -10.77 11.66 0.43
CA SER A 400 -9.71 11.55 1.44
C SER A 400 -8.53 12.44 1.10
N GLY A 401 -8.11 12.48 -0.17
CA GLY A 401 -7.04 13.35 -0.63
C GLY A 401 -7.32 14.83 -0.35
N TYR A 402 -8.52 15.27 -0.68
CA TYR A 402 -8.95 16.66 -0.48
C TYR A 402 -9.07 17.02 1.02
N VAL A 403 -9.72 16.15 1.82
CA VAL A 403 -9.90 16.37 3.26
C VAL A 403 -8.55 16.40 3.98
N ILE A 404 -7.67 15.44 3.71
CA ILE A 404 -6.33 15.38 4.34
C ILE A 404 -5.50 16.60 3.94
N LYS A 405 -5.56 17.04 2.68
CA LYS A 405 -4.87 18.27 2.25
C LYS A 405 -5.30 19.49 3.07
N ARG A 406 -6.59 19.65 3.35
CA ARG A 406 -7.14 20.80 4.08
C ARG A 406 -6.96 20.70 5.59
N THR A 407 -7.24 19.54 6.16
CA THR A 407 -7.34 19.36 7.62
C THR A 407 -6.06 18.76 8.24
N GLY A 408 -5.33 17.96 7.49
CA GLY A 408 -4.22 17.14 8.00
C GLY A 408 -4.67 15.90 8.78
N LEU A 409 -5.98 15.70 8.98
CA LEU A 409 -6.57 14.68 9.85
C LEU A 409 -6.78 13.36 9.11
N TYR A 410 -5.72 12.59 8.88
CA TYR A 410 -5.84 11.31 8.19
C TYR A 410 -6.42 10.18 9.06
N ARG A 411 -6.17 10.19 10.38
CA ARG A 411 -6.73 9.20 11.32
C ARG A 411 -8.24 9.32 11.43
N LEU A 412 -8.75 10.55 11.63
CA LEU A 412 -10.18 10.79 11.82
C LEU A 412 -10.98 10.31 10.61
N ILE A 413 -10.55 10.70 9.39
CA ILE A 413 -11.26 10.31 8.17
C ILE A 413 -11.20 8.78 7.96
N THR A 414 -10.07 8.13 8.29
CA THR A 414 -9.95 6.67 8.21
C THR A 414 -10.92 5.98 9.17
N ASN A 415 -11.03 6.45 10.42
CA ASN A 415 -11.95 5.87 11.40
C ASN A 415 -13.41 6.01 10.97
N ILE A 416 -13.82 7.20 10.51
CA ILE A 416 -15.19 7.45 10.02
C ILE A 416 -15.49 6.52 8.83
N ALA A 417 -14.59 6.44 7.88
CA ALA A 417 -14.75 5.60 6.69
C ALA A 417 -14.78 4.11 7.04
N ALA A 418 -13.96 3.67 8.00
CA ALA A 418 -13.97 2.29 8.50
C ALA A 418 -15.29 1.94 9.20
N ILE A 419 -15.83 2.83 10.02
CA ILE A 419 -17.15 2.64 10.66
C ILE A 419 -18.24 2.52 9.58
N LEU A 420 -18.25 3.43 8.60
CA LEU A 420 -19.25 3.44 7.54
C LEU A 420 -19.19 2.15 6.70
N SER A 421 -17.99 1.68 6.36
CA SER A 421 -17.81 0.40 5.66
C SER A 421 -18.29 -0.79 6.47
N ASN A 422 -18.00 -0.82 7.78
CA ASN A 422 -18.45 -1.91 8.64
C ASN A 422 -19.97 -1.95 8.80
N LEU A 423 -20.62 -0.80 8.92
CA LEU A 423 -22.08 -0.73 8.93
C LEU A 423 -22.68 -1.27 7.63
N SER A 424 -22.01 -1.01 6.49
CA SER A 424 -22.46 -1.54 5.20
C SER A 424 -22.16 -3.04 5.03
N PHE A 425 -21.02 -3.55 5.51
CA PHE A 425 -20.78 -5.00 5.56
C PHE A 425 -21.83 -5.71 6.43
N LEU A 426 -22.16 -5.11 7.58
CA LEU A 426 -23.22 -5.64 8.45
C LEU A 426 -24.60 -5.59 7.76
N ALA A 427 -24.91 -4.51 7.04
CA ALA A 427 -26.15 -4.40 6.28
C ALA A 427 -26.24 -5.49 5.20
N ILE A 428 -25.17 -5.75 4.47
CA ILE A 428 -25.08 -6.85 3.49
C ILE A 428 -25.29 -8.19 4.21
N PHE A 429 -24.58 -8.45 5.29
CA PHE A 429 -24.71 -9.70 6.07
C PHE A 429 -26.15 -9.96 6.57
N LEU A 430 -26.88 -8.91 6.94
CA LEU A 430 -28.25 -9.03 7.45
C LEU A 430 -29.29 -9.12 6.34
N ARG A 431 -29.09 -8.41 5.22
CA ARG A 431 -30.11 -8.25 4.16
C ARG A 431 -29.93 -9.15 2.96
N TRP A 432 -28.69 -9.46 2.55
CA TRP A 432 -28.44 -10.27 1.37
C TRP A 432 -28.60 -11.77 1.71
N ARG A 433 -29.88 -12.19 1.81
CA ARG A 433 -30.29 -13.56 2.09
C ARG A 433 -31.42 -13.94 1.15
N GLY A 434 -31.10 -14.10 -0.15
CA GLY A 434 -32.06 -14.39 -1.19
C GLY A 434 -32.38 -13.19 -2.07
N VAL A 435 -33.65 -13.00 -2.43
CA VAL A 435 -34.07 -11.94 -3.35
C VAL A 435 -33.77 -10.56 -2.79
N THR A 436 -32.98 -9.79 -3.52
CA THR A 436 -32.56 -8.44 -3.17
C THR A 436 -33.10 -7.42 -4.16
N HIS A 437 -33.47 -6.23 -3.69
CA HIS A 437 -33.88 -5.13 -4.57
C HIS A 437 -32.67 -4.39 -5.16
N TRP A 438 -32.83 -3.78 -6.33
CA TRP A 438 -31.78 -2.99 -6.99
C TRP A 438 -31.17 -1.92 -6.05
N GLY A 439 -31.99 -1.27 -5.23
CA GLY A 439 -31.53 -0.27 -4.25
C GLY A 439 -30.57 -0.84 -3.18
N GLU A 440 -30.63 -2.12 -2.87
CA GLU A 440 -29.73 -2.77 -1.90
C GLU A 440 -28.30 -2.92 -2.45
N THR A 441 -28.09 -2.85 -3.75
CA THR A 441 -26.77 -2.78 -4.37
C THR A 441 -26.00 -1.55 -3.89
N LEU A 442 -26.71 -0.46 -3.51
CA LEU A 442 -26.10 0.75 -2.98
C LEU A 442 -25.35 0.55 -1.65
N TYR A 443 -25.59 -0.56 -0.93
CA TYR A 443 -24.78 -0.90 0.26
C TYR A 443 -23.29 -1.11 -0.10
N GLY A 444 -22.99 -1.42 -1.35
CA GLY A 444 -21.61 -1.50 -1.83
C GLY A 444 -20.90 -0.15 -1.88
N PHE A 445 -21.61 0.97 -2.05
CA PHE A 445 -21.00 2.29 -2.21
C PHE A 445 -20.19 2.74 -0.97
N PRO A 446 -20.73 2.71 0.27
CA PRO A 446 -19.97 3.08 1.45
C PRO A 446 -18.77 2.15 1.71
N ILE A 447 -18.87 0.88 1.34
CA ILE A 447 -17.73 -0.06 1.42
C ILE A 447 -16.61 0.41 0.49
N GLY A 448 -16.95 0.75 -0.75
CA GLY A 448 -16.00 1.33 -1.69
C GLY A 448 -15.38 2.62 -1.14
N VAL A 449 -16.19 3.55 -0.63
CA VAL A 449 -15.70 4.81 -0.02
C VAL A 449 -14.67 4.52 1.08
N GLY A 450 -14.97 3.60 1.99
CA GLY A 450 -14.04 3.26 3.07
C GLY A 450 -12.74 2.65 2.60
N PHE A 451 -12.79 1.79 1.60
CA PHE A 451 -11.59 1.23 0.99
C PHE A 451 -10.77 2.32 0.29
N GLY A 452 -11.39 3.20 -0.50
CA GLY A 452 -10.71 4.31 -1.17
C GLY A 452 -10.05 5.29 -0.18
N VAL A 453 -10.72 5.59 0.94
CA VAL A 453 -10.14 6.38 2.03
C VAL A 453 -8.95 5.66 2.66
N SER A 454 -9.08 4.37 2.96
CA SER A 454 -8.01 3.59 3.60
C SER A 454 -6.75 3.53 2.73
N LEU A 455 -6.90 3.38 1.41
CA LEU A 455 -5.78 3.39 0.45
C LEU A 455 -4.95 4.67 0.52
N SER A 456 -5.60 5.82 0.59
CA SER A 456 -4.93 7.13 0.62
C SER A 456 -4.41 7.47 2.02
N ALA A 457 -5.27 7.34 3.04
CA ALA A 457 -4.95 7.77 4.39
C ALA A 457 -3.95 6.86 5.10
N ALA A 458 -4.04 5.53 4.93
CA ALA A 458 -3.04 4.61 5.48
C ALA A 458 -1.66 4.81 4.84
N PHE A 459 -1.60 5.16 3.55
CA PHE A 459 -0.33 5.50 2.90
C PHE A 459 0.28 6.79 3.47
N ILE A 460 -0.53 7.81 3.75
CA ILE A 460 -0.06 9.04 4.41
C ILE A 460 0.43 8.75 5.82
N ALA A 461 -0.31 7.94 6.59
CA ALA A 461 0.11 7.51 7.92
C ALA A 461 1.45 6.74 7.88
N LEU A 462 1.62 5.88 6.87
CA LEU A 462 2.87 5.15 6.64
C LEU A 462 4.05 6.10 6.45
N THR A 463 3.89 7.09 5.57
CA THR A 463 5.00 7.96 5.14
C THR A 463 5.25 9.14 6.08
N SER A 464 4.26 9.56 6.87
CA SER A 464 4.31 10.75 7.76
C SER A 464 5.27 10.62 8.95
N GLY A 465 6.16 9.80 9.06
CA GLY A 465 7.13 9.66 10.18
C GLY A 465 8.35 8.86 9.77
N LEU A 466 8.52 8.73 8.45
CA LEU A 466 9.66 8.03 7.86
C LEU A 466 10.66 9.03 7.27
N GLU A 467 11.92 8.67 7.34
CA GLU A 467 12.96 9.33 6.57
C GLU A 467 12.81 8.99 5.08
N SER A 468 13.23 9.90 4.20
CA SER A 468 13.15 9.70 2.74
C SER A 468 13.79 8.39 2.29
N SER A 469 14.87 7.96 2.96
CA SER A 469 15.56 6.68 2.72
C SER A 469 14.72 5.45 3.07
N GLN A 470 13.70 5.57 3.92
CA GLN A 470 12.84 4.46 4.37
C GLN A 470 11.53 4.38 3.58
N VAL A 471 11.15 5.45 2.88
CA VAL A 471 9.84 5.56 2.21
C VAL A 471 9.66 4.51 1.13
N ALA A 472 10.68 4.26 0.30
CA ALA A 472 10.58 3.30 -0.80
C ALA A 472 10.38 1.86 -0.29
N VAL A 473 11.15 1.47 0.72
CA VAL A 473 11.04 0.15 1.35
C VAL A 473 9.70 -0.01 2.05
N ALA A 474 9.25 1.00 2.79
CA ALA A 474 7.94 0.97 3.43
C ALA A 474 6.79 0.91 2.40
N THR A 475 6.92 1.62 1.28
CA THR A 475 5.96 1.58 0.18
C THR A 475 5.85 0.18 -0.45
N SER A 476 6.98 -0.50 -0.66
CA SER A 476 6.95 -1.89 -1.17
C SER A 476 6.26 -2.84 -0.21
N GLY A 477 6.52 -2.73 1.10
CA GLY A 477 5.81 -3.51 2.13
C GLY A 477 4.31 -3.23 2.17
N PHE A 478 3.89 -1.98 1.93
CA PHE A 478 2.48 -1.60 1.86
C PHE A 478 1.76 -2.30 0.70
N TYR A 479 2.34 -2.30 -0.49
CA TYR A 479 1.77 -3.00 -1.63
C TYR A 479 1.85 -4.52 -1.51
N LEU A 480 2.91 -5.05 -0.87
CA LEU A 480 3.01 -6.47 -0.56
C LEU A 480 1.89 -6.91 0.37
N SER A 481 1.60 -6.15 1.44
CA SER A 481 0.48 -6.45 2.35
C SER A 481 -0.88 -6.41 1.63
N MET A 482 -1.05 -5.48 0.68
CA MET A 482 -2.22 -5.40 -0.18
C MET A 482 -2.37 -6.66 -1.06
N ASN A 483 -1.30 -7.11 -1.71
CA ASN A 483 -1.35 -8.27 -2.59
C ASN A 483 -1.61 -9.57 -1.82
N ILE A 484 -0.98 -9.75 -0.65
CA ILE A 484 -1.24 -10.92 0.22
C ILE A 484 -2.69 -10.89 0.72
N GLY A 485 -3.19 -9.71 1.12
CA GLY A 485 -4.60 -9.53 1.49
C GLY A 485 -5.56 -9.88 0.35
N SER A 486 -5.23 -9.47 -0.88
CA SER A 486 -6.02 -9.80 -2.07
C SER A 486 -6.11 -11.31 -2.31
N LEU A 487 -4.97 -11.99 -2.26
CA LEU A 487 -4.92 -13.46 -2.42
C LEU A 487 -5.75 -14.15 -1.33
N LEU A 488 -5.56 -13.76 -0.07
CA LEU A 488 -6.33 -14.33 1.04
C LEU A 488 -7.84 -14.11 0.85
N GLY A 489 -8.25 -12.92 0.40
CA GLY A 489 -9.66 -12.59 0.17
C GLY A 489 -10.30 -13.48 -0.89
N VAL A 490 -9.66 -13.62 -2.06
CA VAL A 490 -10.15 -14.51 -3.14
C VAL A 490 -10.26 -15.94 -2.64
N SER A 491 -9.15 -16.49 -2.16
CA SER A 491 -9.10 -17.91 -1.79
C SER A 491 -10.03 -18.26 -0.64
N THR A 492 -10.17 -17.37 0.37
CA THR A 492 -11.10 -17.62 1.47
C THR A 492 -12.54 -17.56 0.99
N ALA A 493 -12.91 -16.59 0.13
CA ALA A 493 -14.25 -16.52 -0.42
C ALA A 493 -14.59 -17.77 -1.24
N SER A 494 -13.69 -18.20 -2.14
CA SER A 494 -13.85 -19.42 -2.95
C SER A 494 -13.98 -20.67 -2.06
N LEU A 495 -13.11 -20.80 -1.06
CA LEU A 495 -13.14 -21.94 -0.12
C LEU A 495 -14.47 -21.98 0.67
N LEU A 496 -14.92 -20.86 1.22
CA LEU A 496 -16.15 -20.79 2.00
C LEU A 496 -17.35 -21.17 1.13
N ILE A 497 -17.42 -20.65 -0.10
CA ILE A 497 -18.49 -21.00 -1.04
C ILE A 497 -18.44 -22.50 -1.36
N ALA A 498 -17.30 -23.00 -1.82
CA ALA A 498 -17.16 -24.39 -2.24
C ALA A 498 -17.46 -25.38 -1.12
N SER A 499 -16.86 -25.19 0.07
CA SER A 499 -17.03 -26.10 1.20
C SER A 499 -18.49 -26.16 1.70
N PHE A 500 -19.17 -25.01 1.77
CA PHE A 500 -20.57 -24.99 2.24
C PHE A 500 -21.54 -25.49 1.19
N VAL A 501 -21.29 -25.23 -0.09
CA VAL A 501 -22.08 -25.80 -1.18
C VAL A 501 -21.92 -27.31 -1.19
N GLU A 502 -20.69 -27.82 -1.18
CA GLU A 502 -20.39 -29.25 -1.17
C GLU A 502 -21.04 -29.97 0.01
N SER A 503 -20.84 -29.48 1.25
CA SER A 503 -21.41 -30.10 2.45
C SER A 503 -22.95 -30.11 2.40
N THR A 504 -23.57 -29.01 1.94
CA THR A 504 -25.03 -28.91 1.82
C THR A 504 -25.58 -29.84 0.73
N LEU A 505 -24.88 -29.98 -0.39
CA LEU A 505 -25.29 -30.89 -1.45
C LEU A 505 -25.14 -32.35 -1.05
N ARG A 506 -24.05 -32.73 -0.37
CA ARG A 506 -23.85 -34.09 0.17
C ARG A 506 -24.98 -34.49 1.14
N ASP A 507 -25.48 -33.53 1.94
CA ASP A 507 -26.55 -33.77 2.91
C ASP A 507 -27.94 -33.78 2.27
N LYS A 508 -28.22 -32.88 1.32
CA LYS A 508 -29.58 -32.64 0.82
C LYS A 508 -29.91 -33.26 -0.52
N LEU A 509 -28.89 -33.63 -1.33
CA LEU A 509 -29.15 -34.30 -2.60
C LEU A 509 -29.63 -35.73 -2.33
N PRO A 510 -30.67 -36.18 -3.05
CA PRO A 510 -31.07 -37.60 -3.04
C PRO A 510 -29.92 -38.51 -3.40
N ASP A 511 -29.95 -39.75 -2.97
CA ASP A 511 -28.92 -40.75 -3.36
C ASP A 511 -29.14 -41.16 -4.82
N LEU A 512 -28.52 -40.37 -5.70
CA LEU A 512 -28.48 -40.58 -7.13
C LEU A 512 -27.16 -41.26 -7.51
N PRO A 513 -27.15 -42.14 -8.54
CA PRO A 513 -25.92 -42.79 -9.01
C PRO A 513 -24.84 -41.79 -9.42
N ASP A 514 -25.21 -40.61 -9.89
CA ASP A 514 -24.32 -39.56 -10.40
C ASP A 514 -24.11 -38.39 -9.39
N LYS A 515 -24.48 -38.57 -8.12
CA LYS A 515 -24.44 -37.53 -7.08
C LYS A 515 -23.07 -36.82 -6.99
N GLU A 516 -22.00 -37.59 -6.89
CA GLU A 516 -20.64 -37.03 -6.79
C GLU A 516 -20.19 -36.33 -8.06
N GLN A 517 -20.68 -36.77 -9.22
CA GLN A 517 -20.39 -36.12 -10.50
C GLN A 517 -21.14 -34.78 -10.59
N ILE A 518 -22.41 -34.75 -10.22
CA ILE A 518 -23.20 -33.51 -10.15
C ILE A 518 -22.54 -32.49 -9.22
N ILE A 519 -22.09 -32.91 -8.04
CA ILE A 519 -21.40 -32.02 -7.09
C ILE A 519 -20.12 -31.44 -7.73
N ARG A 520 -19.29 -32.26 -8.34
CA ARG A 520 -18.06 -31.81 -9.01
C ARG A 520 -18.35 -30.85 -10.18
N ASP A 521 -19.32 -31.17 -11.02
CA ASP A 521 -19.69 -30.36 -12.18
C ASP A 521 -20.20 -28.98 -11.75
N VAL A 522 -21.05 -28.92 -10.75
CA VAL A 522 -21.61 -27.68 -10.21
C VAL A 522 -20.53 -26.81 -9.54
N LEU A 523 -19.59 -27.42 -8.79
CA LEU A 523 -18.49 -26.69 -8.16
C LEU A 523 -17.48 -26.17 -9.20
N SER A 524 -17.28 -26.90 -10.31
CA SER A 524 -16.33 -26.51 -11.34
C SER A 524 -16.91 -25.49 -12.32
N ASN A 525 -18.21 -25.55 -12.61
CA ASN A 525 -18.87 -24.65 -13.55
C ASN A 525 -20.30 -24.34 -13.10
N PHE A 526 -20.55 -23.07 -12.76
CA PHE A 526 -21.90 -22.60 -12.37
C PHE A 526 -22.94 -22.83 -13.48
N ASP A 527 -22.58 -22.71 -14.75
CA ASP A 527 -23.49 -22.88 -15.89
C ASP A 527 -23.96 -24.36 -16.07
N ALA A 528 -23.34 -25.31 -15.34
CA ALA A 528 -23.84 -26.69 -15.28
C ALA A 528 -25.21 -26.80 -14.61
N ILE A 529 -25.59 -25.83 -13.78
CA ILE A 529 -26.90 -25.78 -13.10
C ILE A 529 -28.04 -25.73 -14.10
N ASP A 530 -27.89 -25.04 -15.24
CA ASP A 530 -28.91 -24.89 -16.27
C ASP A 530 -29.25 -26.21 -16.95
N ARG A 531 -28.40 -27.25 -16.82
CA ARG A 531 -28.60 -28.59 -17.40
C ARG A 531 -29.23 -29.57 -16.42
N LEU A 532 -29.40 -29.17 -15.16
CA LEU A 532 -29.96 -30.03 -14.12
C LEU A 532 -31.50 -30.00 -14.11
N PRO A 533 -32.15 -31.08 -13.68
CA PRO A 533 -33.59 -31.08 -13.44
C PRO A 533 -33.94 -29.97 -12.40
N GLU A 534 -35.10 -29.32 -12.62
CA GLU A 534 -35.54 -28.15 -11.84
C GLU A 534 -35.44 -28.36 -10.30
N LYS A 535 -35.83 -29.55 -9.83
CA LYS A 535 -35.76 -29.87 -8.38
C LYS A 535 -34.33 -29.92 -7.83
N ILE A 536 -33.37 -30.40 -8.63
CA ILE A 536 -31.96 -30.46 -8.24
C ILE A 536 -31.36 -29.07 -8.33
N ALA A 537 -31.66 -28.32 -9.40
CA ALA A 537 -31.23 -26.95 -9.57
C ALA A 537 -31.65 -26.04 -8.40
N ASP A 538 -32.91 -26.18 -7.89
CA ASP A 538 -33.39 -25.42 -6.74
C ASP A 538 -32.62 -25.76 -5.45
N ILE A 539 -32.26 -27.03 -5.23
CA ILE A 539 -31.42 -27.43 -4.09
C ILE A 539 -30.03 -26.80 -4.18
N VAL A 540 -29.43 -26.82 -5.37
CA VAL A 540 -28.11 -26.26 -5.65
C VAL A 540 -28.12 -24.75 -5.44
N LEU A 541 -29.09 -24.01 -6.00
CA LEU A 541 -29.20 -22.56 -5.83
C LEU A 541 -29.35 -22.16 -4.36
N LYS A 542 -30.18 -22.90 -3.60
CA LYS A 542 -30.32 -22.68 -2.14
C LYS A 542 -29.05 -23.00 -1.36
N ALA A 543 -28.24 -23.96 -1.82
CA ALA A 543 -26.95 -24.25 -1.22
C ALA A 543 -25.96 -23.08 -1.44
N TYR A 544 -25.90 -22.56 -2.67
CA TYR A 544 -25.13 -21.36 -2.98
C TYR A 544 -25.57 -20.14 -2.19
N GLU A 545 -26.88 -19.85 -2.13
CA GLU A 545 -27.43 -18.73 -1.37
C GLU A 545 -26.96 -18.74 0.10
N ARG A 546 -27.01 -19.91 0.75
CA ARG A 546 -26.58 -20.07 2.13
C ARG A 546 -25.06 -19.92 2.31
N SER A 547 -24.28 -20.33 1.33
CA SER A 547 -22.82 -20.25 1.39
C SER A 547 -22.33 -18.80 1.46
N PHE A 548 -22.99 -17.86 0.77
CA PHE A 548 -22.63 -16.45 0.76
C PHE A 548 -22.69 -15.79 2.13
N VAL A 549 -23.56 -16.25 3.03
CA VAL A 549 -23.67 -15.72 4.39
C VAL A 549 -22.33 -15.82 5.14
N ASN A 550 -21.56 -16.89 4.89
CA ASN A 550 -20.24 -17.08 5.49
C ASN A 550 -19.19 -16.13 4.90
N VAL A 551 -19.30 -15.82 3.61
CA VAL A 551 -18.43 -14.81 2.97
C VAL A 551 -18.73 -13.42 3.53
N TRP A 552 -20.02 -13.08 3.71
CA TRP A 552 -20.40 -11.80 4.30
C TRP A 552 -19.94 -11.69 5.76
N LEU A 553 -20.00 -12.78 6.52
CA LEU A 553 -19.47 -12.84 7.88
C LEU A 553 -17.95 -12.62 7.90
N PHE A 554 -17.22 -13.25 6.98
CA PHE A 554 -15.79 -13.01 6.80
C PHE A 554 -15.50 -11.52 6.53
N CYS A 555 -16.25 -10.87 5.63
CA CYS A 555 -16.11 -9.45 5.33
C CYS A 555 -16.37 -8.57 6.58
N VAL A 556 -17.39 -8.89 7.39
CA VAL A 556 -17.68 -8.19 8.66
C VAL A 556 -16.52 -8.33 9.64
N VAL A 557 -16.02 -9.57 9.86
CA VAL A 557 -14.92 -9.84 10.81
C VAL A 557 -13.65 -9.09 10.39
N PHE A 558 -13.26 -9.18 9.12
CA PHE A 558 -12.09 -8.46 8.59
C PHE A 558 -12.31 -6.96 8.60
N GLY A 559 -13.50 -6.47 8.31
CA GLY A 559 -13.86 -5.08 8.45
C GLY A 559 -13.65 -4.56 9.88
N VAL A 560 -14.13 -5.31 10.89
CA VAL A 560 -13.93 -4.97 12.32
C VAL A 560 -12.45 -4.99 12.69
N MET A 561 -11.67 -5.97 12.22
CA MET A 561 -10.22 -5.98 12.42
C MET A 561 -9.56 -4.72 11.82
N GLY A 562 -10.00 -4.31 10.62
CA GLY A 562 -9.55 -3.07 9.99
C GLY A 562 -9.92 -1.81 10.78
N LEU A 563 -11.10 -1.79 11.35
CA LEU A 563 -11.54 -0.71 12.25
C LEU A 563 -10.67 -0.65 13.52
N ILE A 564 -10.38 -1.78 14.15
CA ILE A 564 -9.47 -1.84 15.31
C ILE A 564 -8.09 -1.33 14.90
N ALA A 565 -7.55 -1.77 13.77
CA ALA A 565 -6.26 -1.31 13.27
C ALA A 565 -6.25 0.21 13.00
N SER A 566 -7.38 0.79 12.54
CA SER A 566 -7.50 2.23 12.31
C SER A 566 -7.47 3.05 13.60
N PHE A 567 -8.02 2.54 14.70
CA PHE A 567 -7.90 3.20 16.02
C PHE A 567 -6.47 3.14 16.57
N VAL A 568 -5.69 2.12 16.20
CA VAL A 568 -4.27 2.02 16.59
C VAL A 568 -3.43 3.10 15.93
N MET A 569 -3.80 3.62 14.75
CA MET A 569 -3.10 4.68 14.04
C MET A 569 -3.01 5.95 14.90
N ARG A 570 -1.86 6.64 14.85
CA ARG A 570 -1.66 7.94 15.51
C ARG A 570 -1.61 9.05 14.49
N GLU A 571 -2.26 10.18 14.80
CA GLU A 571 -2.13 11.40 14.03
C GLU A 571 -0.70 11.93 14.18
N GLY A 572 0.02 12.09 13.08
CA GLY A 572 1.30 12.76 13.01
C GLY A 572 1.11 14.18 12.47
N GLN A 573 1.94 15.12 12.89
CA GLN A 573 1.97 16.42 12.25
C GLN A 573 2.50 16.25 10.81
N LEU A 574 1.66 16.52 9.84
CA LEU A 574 2.11 16.66 8.45
C LEU A 574 2.94 17.94 8.38
N HIS A 575 4.26 17.82 8.56
CA HIS A 575 5.18 18.95 8.58
C HIS A 575 5.01 19.76 7.30
N GLN A 576 4.68 21.03 7.48
CA GLN A 576 4.98 22.04 6.47
C GLN A 576 6.50 22.01 6.32
N SER A 577 6.98 22.04 5.06
CA SER A 577 8.41 22.16 4.76
C SER A 577 9.10 23.12 5.74
N PRO A 578 10.37 22.87 6.15
CA PRO A 578 11.07 23.68 7.16
C PRO A 578 11.34 25.14 6.74
N GLY A 579 10.40 25.83 6.15
CA GLY A 579 10.46 27.21 5.67
C GLY A 579 9.21 28.05 5.95
N ALA A 580 8.12 27.45 6.39
CA ALA A 580 6.93 28.20 6.80
C ALA A 580 7.02 28.50 8.31
N SER A 581 7.81 29.50 8.68
CA SER A 581 7.74 30.10 10.01
C SER A 581 6.29 30.46 10.31
N LYS A 582 5.74 29.96 11.42
CA LYS A 582 4.47 30.47 11.97
C LYS A 582 4.55 32.00 11.97
N PRO A 583 3.53 32.72 11.48
CA PRO A 583 3.48 34.15 11.69
C PRO A 583 3.62 34.36 13.21
N LYS A 584 4.69 35.02 13.63
CA LYS A 584 4.87 35.45 15.02
C LYS A 584 3.59 36.20 15.38
N ARG A 585 2.84 35.66 16.34
CA ARG A 585 1.79 36.44 16.99
C ARG A 585 2.45 37.76 17.43
N PRO A 586 1.91 38.93 17.09
CA PRO A 586 2.49 40.17 17.59
C PRO A 586 2.49 40.09 19.11
N GLU A 587 3.67 40.09 19.71
CA GLU A 587 3.83 40.31 21.13
C GLU A 587 3.15 41.63 21.46
N ARG A 588 2.05 41.56 22.18
CA ARG A 588 1.47 42.75 22.82
C ARG A 588 2.56 43.31 23.73
N SER A 589 3.19 44.39 23.26
CA SER A 589 4.06 45.19 24.13
C SER A 589 3.22 45.61 25.35
N ARG A 590 3.49 45.02 26.49
CA ARG A 590 3.07 45.54 27.78
C ARG A 590 3.84 46.86 27.97
N SER A 591 3.21 47.96 27.61
CA SER A 591 3.65 49.27 28.09
C SER A 591 3.52 49.28 29.64
N HIS A 592 4.63 49.19 30.31
CA HIS A 592 4.71 49.58 31.72
C HIS A 592 4.43 51.07 31.80
N GLN A 593 3.22 51.47 32.16
CA GLN A 593 2.94 52.74 32.76
C GLN A 593 3.49 52.72 34.19
N GLY A 594 4.70 53.28 34.39
CA GLY A 594 5.21 53.61 35.68
C GLY A 594 4.46 54.82 36.26
N TYR A 595 3.76 54.62 37.34
CA TYR A 595 3.30 55.71 38.20
C TYR A 595 4.53 56.34 38.89
N GLY A 596 4.87 57.58 38.46
CA GLY A 596 5.80 58.45 39.21
C GLY A 596 5.02 59.20 40.28
N ALA A 597 5.51 59.06 41.52
CA ALA A 597 5.05 59.77 42.69
C ALA A 597 5.39 61.27 42.58
N VAL A 598 4.40 62.11 42.87
CA VAL A 598 4.53 63.57 43.08
C VAL A 598 5.15 63.78 44.42
N SER A 599 6.28 64.53 44.50
CA SER A 599 6.75 65.18 45.69
C SER A 599 6.61 66.69 45.55
N GLU A 600 5.77 67.25 46.37
CA GLU A 600 5.68 68.69 46.61
C GLU A 600 7.00 69.22 47.16
N SER A 601 7.47 70.35 46.67
CA SER A 601 8.25 71.29 47.42
C SER A 601 8.05 72.72 46.90
N ASP A 602 7.60 73.59 47.82
CA ASP A 602 7.38 75.01 47.70
C ASP A 602 8.63 75.79 47.23
N SER A 603 8.42 76.84 46.51
CA SER A 603 8.98 78.16 46.81
C SER A 603 8.50 79.20 45.76
N GLU A 604 7.77 80.14 46.26
CA GLU A 604 7.78 81.60 46.15
C GLU A 604 8.70 82.22 45.09
N GLY A 605 8.18 83.22 44.47
CA GLY A 605 8.99 84.34 43.98
C GLY A 605 8.46 85.06 42.74
N ASP A 606 7.68 86.04 42.95
CA ASP A 606 7.62 87.43 42.44
C ASP A 606 7.81 87.72 40.91
N ASN A 607 6.89 88.63 40.53
CA ASN A 607 7.03 89.78 39.67
C ASN A 607 6.88 89.65 38.13
N ALA A 608 5.89 90.14 37.69
CA ALA A 608 5.46 91.27 36.81
C ALA A 608 4.38 90.87 35.86
#